data_451fae567107a806e48c0a2408681560
#
_entry.id   451fae567107a806e48c0a2408681560
#
_cell.length_a   1.000
_cell.length_b   1.000
_cell.length_c   1.000
_cell.angle_alpha   90.00
_cell.angle_beta   90.00
_cell.angle_gamma   90.00
#
_symmetry.space_group_name_H-M   'P 1'
#
loop_
_entity.id
_entity.type
_entity.pdbx_description
1 polymer ?
#
loop_
_entity_poly.entity_id
_entity_poly.type
_entity_poly.pdbx_seq_one_letter_code
_entity_poly.pdbx_strand_id
1 'polypeptide(L)'
;MKKFFFISFLISLLAIGISWAQQPARVPAYRGVIERVQPDGDTLHIYLRGDERYHYSMTLDGWQIIENEQGTLCYALLQKDGTVIASKKQAHDADKRKCCETRWLKRKGIKKEL
;
A
#
# COMPACT_ATOMS: atom_id res chain seq x y z
N MET A 1 24.60 -52.93 10.41
CA MET A 1 24.62 -52.35 9.07
C MET A 1 23.34 -51.65 8.70
N LYS A 2 22.19 -52.16 9.06
CA LYS A 2 20.91 -51.49 8.71
C LYS A 2 20.68 -50.16 9.42
N LYS A 3 21.32 -49.95 10.58
CA LYS A 3 21.19 -48.69 11.33
C LYS A 3 21.86 -47.47 10.67
N PHE A 4 22.88 -47.69 9.87
CA PHE A 4 23.60 -46.59 9.21
C PHE A 4 22.85 -46.00 8.02
N PHE A 5 22.03 -46.79 7.36
CA PHE A 5 21.21 -46.33 6.26
C PHE A 5 20.11 -45.35 6.69
N PHE A 6 19.54 -45.61 7.87
CA PHE A 6 18.48 -44.72 8.40
C PHE A 6 19.02 -43.36 8.79
N ILE A 7 20.22 -43.29 9.36
CA ILE A 7 20.82 -42.02 9.75
C ILE A 7 21.21 -41.18 8.55
N SER A 8 21.74 -41.82 7.51
CA SER A 8 22.09 -41.13 6.26
C SER A 8 20.86 -40.55 5.56
N PHE A 9 19.74 -41.27 5.57
CA PHE A 9 18.49 -40.82 4.99
C PHE A 9 17.85 -39.65 5.73
N LEU A 10 17.96 -39.65 7.05
CA LEU A 10 17.43 -38.59 7.92
C LEU A 10 18.21 -37.29 7.73
N ILE A 11 19.53 -37.36 7.56
CA ILE A 11 20.36 -36.19 7.30
C ILE A 11 20.07 -35.59 5.95
N SER A 12 19.78 -36.43 4.97
CA SER A 12 19.41 -35.99 3.61
C SER A 12 18.08 -35.23 3.59
N LEU A 13 17.11 -35.64 4.40
CA LEU A 13 15.82 -34.98 4.51
C LEU A 13 15.89 -33.61 5.18
N LEU A 14 16.78 -33.45 6.15
CA LEU A 14 16.98 -32.20 6.86
C LEU A 14 17.62 -31.12 5.98
N ALA A 15 18.43 -31.51 4.99
CA ALA A 15 19.09 -30.57 4.11
C ALA A 15 18.14 -29.92 3.08
N ILE A 16 16.99 -30.53 2.81
CA ILE A 16 16.00 -29.99 1.84
C ILE A 16 15.15 -28.87 2.45
N GLY A 17 15.02 -28.82 3.77
CA GLY A 17 14.17 -27.84 4.44
C GLY A 17 14.73 -26.42 4.52
N ILE A 18 15.98 -26.21 4.15
CA ILE A 18 16.67 -24.92 4.36
C ILE A 18 16.56 -23.98 3.15
N SER A 19 16.13 -24.48 1.98
CA SER A 19 16.10 -23.68 0.75
C SER A 19 14.90 -22.75 0.61
N TRP A 20 14.01 -22.71 1.59
CA TRP A 20 12.77 -21.93 1.51
C TRP A 20 12.84 -20.57 2.20
N ALA A 21 13.92 -20.25 2.86
CA ALA A 21 14.00 -19.09 3.75
C ALA A 21 14.54 -17.81 3.09
N GLN A 22 14.73 -17.80 1.80
CA GLN A 22 15.28 -16.63 1.13
C GLN A 22 14.20 -15.84 0.41
N GLN A 23 13.54 -14.95 1.12
CA GLN A 23 12.76 -13.90 0.49
C GLN A 23 13.66 -12.68 0.27
N PRO A 24 13.60 -12.06 -0.91
CA PRO A 24 14.33 -10.82 -1.10
C PRO A 24 13.79 -9.77 -0.14
N ALA A 25 14.67 -9.21 0.68
CA ALA A 25 14.31 -8.29 1.74
C ALA A 25 13.89 -6.91 1.24
N ARG A 26 13.98 -6.63 -0.05
CA ARG A 26 13.72 -5.31 -0.60
C ARG A 26 13.08 -5.42 -1.97
N VAL A 27 11.76 -5.23 -1.99
CA VAL A 27 11.02 -5.05 -3.24
C VAL A 27 10.71 -3.56 -3.37
N PRO A 28 11.15 -2.88 -4.43
CA PRO A 28 10.74 -1.49 -4.64
C PRO A 28 9.23 -1.43 -4.80
N ALA A 29 8.62 -0.32 -4.36
CA ALA A 29 7.19 -0.13 -4.49
C ALA A 29 6.79 -0.24 -5.97
N TYR A 30 5.70 -0.95 -6.23
CA TYR A 30 5.17 -1.08 -7.58
C TYR A 30 4.77 0.30 -8.11
N ARG A 31 5.28 0.67 -9.27
CA ARG A 31 5.08 2.02 -9.82
C ARG A 31 3.85 2.16 -10.71
N GLY A 32 3.19 1.07 -11.01
CA GLY A 32 2.00 1.09 -11.85
C GLY A 32 0.73 1.44 -11.09
N VAL A 33 -0.38 1.44 -11.80
CA VAL A 33 -1.70 1.69 -11.23
C VAL A 33 -2.15 0.46 -10.45
N ILE A 34 -2.63 0.69 -9.24
CA ILE A 34 -3.18 -0.35 -8.37
C ILE A 34 -4.66 -0.08 -8.16
N GLU A 35 -5.49 -1.11 -8.32
CA GLU A 35 -6.90 -1.03 -8.00
C GLU A 35 -7.13 -1.42 -6.55
N ARG A 36 -7.84 -0.58 -5.81
CA ARG A 36 -8.27 -0.85 -4.46
C ARG A 36 -9.77 -0.75 -4.36
N VAL A 37 -10.39 -1.73 -3.73
CA VAL A 37 -11.83 -1.72 -3.50
C VAL A 37 -12.09 -1.12 -2.12
N GLN A 38 -12.89 -0.07 -2.08
CA GLN A 38 -13.31 0.58 -0.84
C GLN A 38 -14.33 -0.30 -0.09
N PRO A 39 -14.51 -0.09 1.22
CA PRO A 39 -15.49 -0.87 1.99
C PRO A 39 -16.93 -0.75 1.49
N ASP A 40 -17.29 0.33 0.82
CA ASP A 40 -18.61 0.52 0.21
C ASP A 40 -18.75 -0.16 -1.17
N GLY A 41 -17.70 -0.82 -1.65
CA GLY A 41 -17.67 -1.51 -2.95
C GLY A 41 -17.16 -0.67 -4.11
N ASP A 42 -16.88 0.61 -3.90
CA ASP A 42 -16.33 1.48 -4.94
C ASP A 42 -14.87 1.15 -5.23
N THR A 43 -14.46 1.22 -6.49
CA THR A 43 -13.09 0.94 -6.91
C THR A 43 -12.32 2.24 -7.04
N LEU A 44 -11.15 2.29 -6.44
CA LEU A 44 -10.24 3.43 -6.49
C LEU A 44 -8.93 3.01 -7.16
N HIS A 45 -8.47 3.81 -8.11
CA HIS A 45 -7.18 3.62 -8.77
C HIS A 45 -6.15 4.51 -8.12
N ILE A 46 -5.03 3.93 -7.70
CA ILE A 46 -4.00 4.63 -6.94
C ILE A 46 -2.61 4.36 -7.49
N TYR A 47 -1.68 5.24 -7.15
CA TYR A 47 -0.24 5.00 -7.24
C TYR A 47 0.34 4.85 -5.85
N LEU A 48 1.29 3.92 -5.70
CA LEU A 48 2.18 3.88 -4.55
C LEU A 48 3.49 4.56 -4.92
N ARG A 49 3.95 5.48 -4.08
CA ARG A 49 5.18 6.23 -4.29
C ARG A 49 6.00 6.26 -3.01
N GLY A 50 7.27 6.56 -3.14
CA GLY A 50 8.17 6.69 -2.02
C GLY A 50 9.34 5.75 -2.09
N ASP A 51 10.15 5.74 -1.02
CA ASP A 51 11.31 4.88 -0.86
C ASP A 51 11.16 4.00 0.38
N GLU A 52 12.24 3.35 0.80
CA GLU A 52 12.24 2.47 1.98
C GLU A 52 11.90 3.18 3.29
N ARG A 53 12.09 4.48 3.36
CA ARG A 53 11.89 5.27 4.58
C ARG A 53 10.54 5.95 4.64
N TYR A 54 9.95 6.24 3.50
CA TYR A 54 8.71 6.98 3.43
C TYR A 54 7.87 6.50 2.26
N HIS A 55 6.69 6.02 2.56
CA HIS A 55 5.74 5.55 1.56
C HIS A 55 4.47 6.39 1.64
N TYR A 56 3.88 6.67 0.51
CA TYR A 56 2.56 7.27 0.46
C TYR A 56 1.79 6.74 -0.74
N SER A 57 0.47 6.82 -0.63
CA SER A 57 -0.44 6.50 -1.73
C SER A 57 -1.03 7.80 -2.25
N MET A 58 -1.36 7.83 -3.54
CA MET A 58 -2.01 8.99 -4.14
C MET A 58 -2.97 8.55 -5.24
N THR A 59 -3.92 9.42 -5.55
CA THR A 59 -4.80 9.22 -6.71
C THR A 59 -4.01 9.39 -8.00
N LEU A 60 -4.61 9.00 -9.13
CA LEU A 60 -3.94 9.12 -10.43
C LEU A 60 -3.62 10.56 -10.80
N ASP A 61 -4.39 11.51 -10.29
CA ASP A 61 -4.16 12.94 -10.50
C ASP A 61 -3.31 13.60 -9.40
N GLY A 62 -2.74 12.81 -8.49
CA GLY A 62 -1.71 13.28 -7.57
C GLY A 62 -2.16 13.69 -6.18
N TRP A 63 -3.40 13.43 -5.79
CA TRP A 63 -3.87 13.73 -4.43
C TRP A 63 -3.45 12.64 -3.46
N GLN A 64 -2.76 13.01 -2.39
CA GLN A 64 -2.33 12.05 -1.38
C GLN A 64 -3.54 11.49 -0.63
N ILE A 65 -3.50 10.18 -0.38
CA ILE A 65 -4.54 9.46 0.34
C ILE A 65 -3.92 8.64 1.47
N ILE A 66 -4.73 8.39 2.50
CA ILE A 66 -4.34 7.61 3.67
C ILE A 66 -5.49 6.67 4.02
N GLU A 67 -5.16 5.42 4.33
CA GLU A 67 -6.13 4.46 4.85
C GLU A 67 -6.43 4.76 6.31
N ASN A 68 -7.72 4.86 6.66
CA ASN A 68 -8.14 5.09 8.04
C ASN A 68 -8.28 3.77 8.79
N GLU A 69 -8.70 3.84 10.06
CA GLU A 69 -8.85 2.66 10.92
C GLU A 69 -9.89 1.67 10.43
N GLN A 70 -10.87 2.13 9.65
CA GLN A 70 -11.93 1.28 9.10
C GLN A 70 -11.55 0.65 7.74
N GLY A 71 -10.34 0.89 7.28
CA GLY A 71 -9.89 0.38 5.97
C GLY A 71 -10.35 1.20 4.78
N THR A 72 -10.90 2.39 5.00
CA THR A 72 -11.32 3.29 3.94
C THR A 72 -10.16 4.19 3.51
N LEU A 73 -9.91 4.28 2.21
CA LEU A 73 -8.93 5.21 1.67
C LEU A 73 -9.56 6.61 1.58
N CYS A 74 -9.00 7.53 2.34
CA CYS A 74 -9.47 8.91 2.43
C CYS A 74 -8.39 9.88 1.96
N TYR A 75 -8.79 11.07 1.53
CA TYR A 75 -7.82 12.10 1.19
C TYR A 75 -7.04 12.52 2.42
N ALA A 76 -5.74 12.73 2.26
CA ALA A 76 -4.87 13.17 3.33
C ALA A 76 -5.13 14.62 3.68
N LEU A 77 -5.00 14.94 4.95
CA LEU A 77 -5.20 16.30 5.49
C LEU A 77 -4.01 16.68 6.34
N LEU A 78 -3.43 17.86 6.06
CA LEU A 78 -2.34 18.40 6.86
C LEU A 78 -2.91 19.13 8.07
N GLN A 79 -2.47 18.72 9.25
CA GLN A 79 -2.85 19.40 10.50
C GLN A 79 -1.93 20.58 10.79
N LYS A 80 -2.35 21.43 11.73
CA LYS A 80 -1.60 22.63 12.13
C LYS A 80 -0.23 22.33 12.72
N ASP A 81 -0.07 21.15 13.34
CA ASP A 81 1.20 20.71 13.91
C ASP A 81 2.16 20.09 12.89
N GLY A 82 1.78 20.02 11.61
CA GLY A 82 2.58 19.45 10.53
C GLY A 82 2.36 17.96 10.26
N THR A 83 1.53 17.27 11.05
CA THR A 83 1.22 15.86 10.80
C THR A 83 0.18 15.72 9.70
N VAL A 84 0.24 14.58 8.99
CA VAL A 84 -0.70 14.26 7.93
C VAL A 84 -1.59 13.12 8.42
N ILE A 85 -2.89 13.32 8.36
CA ILE A 85 -3.88 12.33 8.80
C ILE A 85 -4.88 12.05 7.69
N ALA A 86 -5.62 10.94 7.83
CA ALA A 86 -6.75 10.67 6.97
C ALA A 86 -7.90 11.63 7.30
N SER A 87 -8.42 12.31 6.28
CA SER A 87 -9.59 13.16 6.43
C SER A 87 -10.86 12.32 6.50
N LYS A 88 -12.00 12.96 6.68
CA LYS A 88 -13.31 12.29 6.64
C LYS A 88 -13.82 12.10 5.21
N LYS A 89 -13.10 12.58 4.21
CA LYS A 89 -13.50 12.51 2.81
C LYS A 89 -12.94 11.23 2.17
N GLN A 90 -13.81 10.31 1.80
CA GLN A 90 -13.42 9.11 1.07
C GLN A 90 -12.88 9.49 -0.30
N ALA A 91 -11.76 8.85 -0.67
CA ALA A 91 -11.14 9.11 -1.98
C ALA A 91 -11.94 8.45 -3.10
N HIS A 92 -12.02 9.14 -4.22
CA HIS A 92 -12.68 8.67 -5.44
C HIS A 92 -11.78 8.95 -6.65
N ASP A 93 -11.98 8.18 -7.72
CA ASP A 93 -11.38 8.51 -9.01
C ASP A 93 -11.88 9.85 -9.51
N ALA A 94 -11.08 10.53 -10.31
CA ALA A 94 -11.38 11.89 -10.76
C ALA A 94 -12.73 12.00 -11.47
N ASP A 95 -13.10 10.98 -12.26
CA ASP A 95 -14.35 10.94 -13.01
C ASP A 95 -15.59 10.68 -12.14
N LYS A 96 -15.39 10.21 -10.91
CA LYS A 96 -16.46 9.91 -9.96
C LYS A 96 -16.65 11.00 -8.91
N ARG A 97 -15.81 12.03 -8.91
CA ARG A 97 -15.87 13.09 -7.92
C ARG A 97 -17.01 14.07 -8.23
N LYS A 98 -17.65 14.50 -7.14
CA LYS A 98 -18.60 15.61 -7.20
C LYS A 98 -17.84 16.94 -7.18
N CYS A 99 -18.48 18.01 -7.65
CA CYS A 99 -17.86 19.33 -7.70
C CYS A 99 -17.42 19.84 -6.33
N CYS A 100 -18.17 19.53 -5.27
CA CYS A 100 -17.83 19.92 -3.90
C CYS A 100 -16.58 19.21 -3.41
N GLU A 101 -16.38 17.95 -3.77
CA GLU A 101 -15.19 17.16 -3.43
C GLU A 101 -13.96 17.74 -4.12
N THR A 102 -14.05 18.05 -5.41
CA THR A 102 -12.96 18.66 -6.16
C THR A 102 -12.58 20.03 -5.58
N ARG A 103 -13.58 20.82 -5.18
CA ARG A 103 -13.35 22.11 -4.54
C ARG A 103 -12.64 21.97 -3.19
N TRP A 104 -13.06 20.99 -2.40
CA TRP A 104 -12.41 20.70 -1.11
C TRP A 104 -10.94 20.31 -1.32
N LEU A 105 -10.66 19.47 -2.32
CA LEU A 105 -9.29 19.04 -2.64
C LEU A 105 -8.39 20.21 -3.00
N LYS A 106 -8.89 21.15 -3.79
CA LYS A 106 -8.13 22.35 -4.16
C LYS A 106 -7.78 23.23 -2.97
N ARG A 107 -8.62 23.22 -1.94
CA ARG A 107 -8.40 24.02 -0.74
C ARG A 107 -7.57 23.33 0.31
N LYS A 108 -7.83 22.03 0.54
CA LYS A 108 -7.27 21.29 1.69
C LYS A 108 -6.52 20.03 1.31
N GLY A 109 -6.65 19.55 0.09
CA GLY A 109 -5.93 18.36 -0.36
C GLY A 109 -4.42 18.58 -0.43
N ILE A 110 -3.67 17.50 -0.32
CA ILE A 110 -2.22 17.52 -0.46
C ILE A 110 -1.88 16.97 -1.83
N LYS A 111 -1.36 17.80 -2.71
CA LYS A 111 -0.98 17.38 -4.04
C LYS A 111 0.47 16.96 -4.09
N LYS A 112 0.71 15.79 -4.68
CA LYS A 112 2.05 15.26 -4.90
C LYS A 112 2.37 15.26 -6.38
N GLU A 113 3.65 15.31 -6.69
CA GLU A 113 4.11 15.20 -8.07
C GLU A 113 3.96 13.76 -8.58
N LEU A 114 3.52 13.65 -9.81
CA LEU A 114 3.35 12.36 -10.49
C LEU A 114 4.69 11.76 -10.94
#